data_5b161f06cf5f7b541472245f387455d2
#
_entry.id   5b161f06cf5f7b541472245f387455d2
#
_cell.length_a   1.000
_cell.length_b   1.000
_cell.length_c   1.000
_cell.angle_alpha   90.00
_cell.angle_beta   90.00
_cell.angle_gamma   90.00
#
_symmetry.space_group_name_H-M   'P 1'
#
loop_
_entity.id
_entity.type
_entity.pdbx_description
1 polymer ?
#
loop_
_entity_poly.entity_id
_entity_poly.type
_entity_poly.pdbx_seq_one_letter_code
_entity_poly.pdbx_strand_id
1 'polypeptide(L)'
;MKDKKVVHDVSYLEQQGGVLMDCLMTICHAHHLDVSRVSLLSGLPLDHGELSPTGFERAAKRAGLASRTVKRDIDHINTALLPAVLVLNEKQACVLHGLSPTHARVSYPELDDAVVEVAREELSARYTGYVIFARPAMQAQETNANIDKSSVGHWLWSSIKTAKGLYRDVLLASVFISLLSIALPLFVMNVYDRVVPNAALETLWLSLIHI
;
A
#
# COMPACT_ATOMS: atom_id res chain seq x y z
N MET A 1 -35.82 -21.69 -22.85
CA MET A 1 -34.69 -21.87 -23.79
C MET A 1 -33.63 -20.72 -23.68
N LYS A 2 -33.76 -19.80 -22.70
CA LYS A 2 -32.82 -18.68 -22.46
C LYS A 2 -31.74 -18.99 -21.41
N ASP A 3 -31.99 -19.91 -20.48
CA ASP A 3 -31.07 -20.17 -19.37
C ASP A 3 -29.82 -20.99 -19.74
N LYS A 4 -29.90 -21.80 -20.81
CA LYS A 4 -28.75 -22.62 -21.23
C LYS A 4 -27.61 -21.83 -21.88
N LYS A 5 -27.91 -20.64 -22.45
CA LYS A 5 -26.91 -19.79 -23.10
C LYS A 5 -26.13 -18.96 -22.11
N VAL A 6 -26.75 -18.57 -20.98
CA VAL A 6 -26.12 -17.79 -19.91
C VAL A 6 -25.16 -18.67 -19.11
N VAL A 7 -25.52 -19.93 -18.84
CA VAL A 7 -24.65 -20.87 -18.12
C VAL A 7 -23.39 -21.23 -18.93
N HIS A 8 -23.51 -21.33 -20.25
CA HIS A 8 -22.36 -21.60 -21.13
C HIS A 8 -21.42 -20.40 -21.24
N ASP A 9 -21.96 -19.19 -21.14
CA ASP A 9 -21.17 -17.95 -21.22
C ASP A 9 -20.36 -17.74 -19.92
N VAL A 10 -20.91 -18.08 -18.77
CA VAL A 10 -20.23 -17.96 -17.47
C VAL A 10 -19.08 -18.98 -17.34
N SER A 11 -19.33 -20.26 -17.75
CA SER A 11 -18.28 -21.28 -17.69
C SER A 11 -17.13 -21.01 -18.67
N TYR A 12 -17.38 -20.36 -19.78
CA TYR A 12 -16.35 -19.93 -20.73
C TYR A 12 -15.51 -18.78 -20.17
N LEU A 13 -16.12 -17.83 -19.45
CA LEU A 13 -15.42 -16.74 -18.79
C LEU A 13 -14.58 -17.21 -17.58
N GLU A 14 -15.00 -18.27 -16.91
CA GLU A 14 -14.23 -18.88 -15.82
C GLU A 14 -12.94 -19.55 -16.29
N GLN A 15 -12.85 -19.94 -17.56
CA GLN A 15 -11.65 -20.53 -18.16
C GLN A 15 -10.77 -19.51 -18.88
N GLN A 16 -11.23 -18.26 -19.05
CA GLN A 16 -10.46 -17.21 -19.72
C GLN A 16 -9.44 -16.56 -18.77
N GLY A 17 -8.39 -16.01 -19.38
CA GLY A 17 -7.38 -15.18 -18.69
C GLY A 17 -6.00 -15.82 -18.67
N GLY A 18 -5.88 -17.14 -18.90
CA GLY A 18 -4.59 -17.84 -18.94
C GLY A 18 -3.84 -17.87 -17.62
N VAL A 19 -2.63 -18.36 -17.65
CA VAL A 19 -1.78 -18.63 -16.47
C VAL A 19 -1.54 -17.38 -15.59
N LEU A 20 -1.45 -16.19 -16.19
CA LEU A 20 -1.29 -14.95 -15.42
C LEU A 20 -2.52 -14.60 -14.57
N MET A 21 -3.71 -14.93 -15.06
CA MET A 21 -4.93 -14.74 -14.29
C MET A 21 -5.02 -15.71 -13.12
N ASP A 22 -4.60 -16.94 -13.32
CA ASP A 22 -4.55 -17.95 -12.27
C ASP A 22 -3.56 -17.53 -11.18
N CYS A 23 -2.35 -17.07 -11.56
CA CYS A 23 -1.40 -16.49 -10.61
C CYS A 23 -1.98 -15.30 -9.84
N LEU A 24 -2.78 -14.45 -10.48
CA LEU A 24 -3.44 -13.33 -9.81
C LEU A 24 -4.45 -13.83 -8.78
N MET A 25 -5.23 -14.85 -9.10
CA MET A 25 -6.19 -15.46 -8.15
C MET A 25 -5.46 -16.05 -6.95
N THR A 26 -4.35 -16.79 -7.17
CA THR A 26 -3.50 -17.31 -6.08
C THR A 26 -3.01 -16.20 -5.16
N ILE A 27 -2.56 -15.07 -5.72
CA ILE A 27 -2.13 -13.91 -4.90
C ILE A 27 -3.31 -13.30 -4.15
N CYS A 28 -4.49 -13.17 -4.78
CA CYS A 28 -5.69 -12.68 -4.10
C CYS A 28 -6.05 -13.58 -2.91
N HIS A 29 -6.03 -14.90 -3.09
CA HIS A 29 -6.27 -15.85 -2.00
C HIS A 29 -5.23 -15.72 -0.88
N ALA A 30 -3.94 -15.58 -1.23
CA ALA A 30 -2.87 -15.37 -0.25
C ALA A 30 -3.05 -14.08 0.59
N HIS A 31 -3.71 -13.08 0.03
CA HIS A 31 -4.04 -11.82 0.73
C HIS A 31 -5.47 -11.78 1.28
N HIS A 32 -6.20 -12.90 1.28
CA HIS A 32 -7.59 -13.02 1.76
C HIS A 32 -8.55 -12.05 1.05
N LEU A 33 -8.31 -11.80 -0.24
CA LEU A 33 -9.18 -10.99 -1.08
C LEU A 33 -10.17 -11.89 -1.80
N ASP A 34 -11.45 -11.71 -1.52
CA ASP A 34 -12.52 -12.48 -2.13
C ASP A 34 -12.99 -11.78 -3.41
N VAL A 35 -12.43 -12.19 -4.54
CA VAL A 35 -12.70 -11.60 -5.86
C VAL A 35 -13.06 -12.69 -6.87
N SER A 36 -14.00 -12.36 -7.74
CA SER A 36 -14.40 -13.26 -8.81
C SER A 36 -13.58 -13.01 -10.08
N ARG A 37 -13.10 -14.09 -10.71
CA ARG A 37 -12.39 -14.05 -12.00
C ARG A 37 -13.14 -13.24 -13.05
N VAL A 38 -14.46 -13.45 -13.15
CA VAL A 38 -15.33 -12.75 -14.11
C VAL A 38 -15.32 -11.25 -13.88
N SER A 39 -15.34 -10.79 -12.62
CA SER A 39 -15.31 -9.36 -12.28
C SER A 39 -13.99 -8.72 -12.67
N LEU A 40 -12.88 -9.43 -12.50
CA LEU A 40 -11.54 -8.95 -12.82
C LEU A 40 -11.31 -8.85 -14.33
N LEU A 41 -11.80 -9.82 -15.12
CA LEU A 41 -11.64 -9.87 -16.57
C LEU A 41 -12.61 -8.97 -17.33
N SER A 42 -13.73 -8.59 -16.74
CA SER A 42 -14.78 -7.82 -17.40
C SER A 42 -14.27 -6.56 -18.09
N GLY A 43 -14.36 -6.50 -19.45
CA GLY A 43 -13.95 -5.35 -20.24
C GLY A 43 -12.43 -5.13 -20.33
N LEU A 44 -11.60 -6.13 -19.99
CA LEU A 44 -10.18 -6.09 -20.29
C LEU A 44 -9.91 -6.68 -21.68
N PRO A 45 -8.99 -6.07 -22.45
CA PRO A 45 -8.55 -6.67 -23.70
C PRO A 45 -7.73 -7.93 -23.38
N LEU A 46 -8.18 -9.07 -23.89
CA LEU A 46 -7.47 -10.34 -23.84
C LEU A 46 -6.76 -10.57 -25.16
N ASP A 47 -5.52 -10.97 -25.12
CA ASP A 47 -4.74 -11.35 -26.27
C ASP A 47 -4.84 -12.87 -26.45
N HIS A 48 -5.55 -13.31 -27.51
CA HIS A 48 -5.88 -14.72 -27.73
C HIS A 48 -6.53 -15.44 -26.53
N GLY A 49 -7.32 -14.72 -25.72
CA GLY A 49 -7.96 -15.26 -24.51
C GLY A 49 -7.05 -15.24 -23.26
N GLU A 50 -5.82 -14.81 -23.37
CA GLU A 50 -4.86 -14.68 -22.28
C GLU A 50 -4.71 -13.24 -21.78
N LEU A 51 -4.38 -13.09 -20.52
CA LEU A 51 -4.11 -11.79 -19.91
C LEU A 51 -2.67 -11.35 -20.22
N SER A 52 -2.53 -10.18 -20.83
CA SER A 52 -1.21 -9.59 -21.05
C SER A 52 -0.64 -9.02 -19.74
N PRO A 53 0.69 -8.78 -19.62
CA PRO A 53 1.26 -8.14 -18.42
C PRO A 53 0.63 -6.78 -18.09
N THR A 54 0.26 -5.99 -19.09
CA THR A 54 -0.47 -4.72 -18.89
C THR A 54 -1.92 -4.95 -18.47
N GLY A 55 -2.54 -6.00 -18.96
CA GLY A 55 -3.86 -6.46 -18.51
C GLY A 55 -3.84 -6.93 -17.06
N PHE A 56 -2.76 -7.62 -16.65
CA PHE A 56 -2.54 -8.04 -15.27
C PHE A 56 -2.54 -6.85 -14.29
N GLU A 57 -1.85 -5.76 -14.63
CA GLU A 57 -1.84 -4.56 -13.77
C GLU A 57 -3.25 -3.98 -13.57
N ARG A 58 -4.06 -3.98 -14.63
CA ARG A 58 -5.45 -3.49 -14.55
C ARG A 58 -6.35 -4.43 -13.75
N ALA A 59 -6.20 -5.74 -13.94
CA ALA A 59 -6.93 -6.74 -13.16
C ALA A 59 -6.54 -6.68 -11.69
N ALA A 60 -5.25 -6.60 -11.38
CA ALA A 60 -4.73 -6.45 -10.02
C ALA A 60 -5.28 -5.19 -9.34
N LYS A 61 -5.32 -4.06 -10.05
CA LYS A 61 -5.89 -2.82 -9.52
C LYS A 61 -7.38 -2.97 -9.17
N ARG A 62 -8.15 -3.71 -9.96
CA ARG A 62 -9.56 -4.01 -9.66
C ARG A 62 -9.71 -4.91 -8.44
N ALA A 63 -8.78 -5.83 -8.22
CA ALA A 63 -8.70 -6.64 -7.01
C ALA A 63 -8.26 -5.84 -5.76
N GLY A 64 -7.96 -4.54 -5.89
CA GLY A 64 -7.42 -3.73 -4.80
C GLY A 64 -5.94 -3.95 -4.55
N LEU A 65 -5.22 -4.55 -5.52
CA LEU A 65 -3.78 -4.76 -5.48
C LEU A 65 -3.06 -3.69 -6.31
N ALA A 66 -1.99 -3.14 -5.78
CA ALA A 66 -1.02 -2.40 -6.55
C ALA A 66 0.01 -3.38 -7.12
N SER A 67 0.15 -3.43 -8.43
CA SER A 67 1.12 -4.30 -9.10
C SER A 67 2.17 -3.50 -9.84
N ARG A 68 3.38 -4.07 -9.92
CA ARG A 68 4.50 -3.49 -10.65
C ARG A 68 5.33 -4.58 -11.30
N THR A 69 5.48 -4.50 -12.61
CA THR A 69 6.37 -5.38 -13.37
C THR A 69 7.78 -4.81 -13.39
N VAL A 70 8.76 -5.61 -13.01
CA VAL A 70 10.17 -5.21 -12.96
C VAL A 70 11.02 -6.29 -13.60
N LYS A 71 12.04 -5.88 -14.37
CA LYS A 71 13.07 -6.80 -14.84
C LYS A 71 14.14 -6.91 -13.77
N ARG A 72 14.33 -8.12 -13.22
CA ARG A 72 15.27 -8.37 -12.13
C ARG A 72 15.70 -9.83 -12.10
N ASP A 73 16.97 -10.08 -11.85
CA ASP A 73 17.48 -11.44 -11.67
C ASP A 73 16.93 -12.05 -10.39
N ILE A 74 16.81 -13.38 -10.39
CA ILE A 74 16.25 -14.14 -9.26
C ILE A 74 17.04 -13.91 -7.96
N ASP A 75 18.35 -13.67 -8.06
CA ASP A 75 19.26 -13.42 -6.95
C ASP A 75 19.03 -12.08 -6.25
N HIS A 76 18.43 -11.14 -6.96
CA HIS A 76 18.17 -9.78 -6.48
C HIS A 76 16.70 -9.55 -6.09
N ILE A 77 15.89 -10.62 -6.05
CA ILE A 77 14.50 -10.52 -5.59
C ILE A 77 14.48 -10.39 -4.07
N ASN A 78 13.91 -9.30 -3.59
CA ASN A 78 13.77 -9.08 -2.15
C ASN A 78 12.65 -9.97 -1.59
N THR A 79 13.01 -10.88 -0.68
CA THR A 79 12.07 -11.80 -0.02
C THR A 79 10.96 -11.09 0.77
N ALA A 80 11.21 -9.86 1.22
CA ALA A 80 10.18 -9.04 1.87
C ALA A 80 9.06 -8.57 0.92
N LEU A 81 9.23 -8.75 -0.39
CA LEU A 81 8.24 -8.38 -1.42
C LEU A 81 7.39 -9.56 -1.92
N LEU A 82 7.57 -10.73 -1.35
CA LEU A 82 6.79 -11.93 -1.69
C LEU A 82 5.39 -11.88 -1.03
N PRO A 83 4.39 -12.54 -1.64
CA PRO A 83 4.43 -13.33 -2.86
C PRO A 83 4.53 -12.49 -4.13
N ALA A 84 5.14 -13.05 -5.20
CA ALA A 84 5.32 -12.38 -6.48
C ALA A 84 5.17 -13.37 -7.65
N VAL A 85 4.68 -12.91 -8.81
CA VAL A 85 4.57 -13.72 -10.01
C VAL A 85 5.88 -13.67 -10.79
N LEU A 86 6.47 -14.82 -11.06
CA LEU A 86 7.58 -14.98 -11.99
C LEU A 86 7.08 -15.37 -13.36
N VAL A 87 7.51 -14.63 -14.37
CA VAL A 87 7.22 -14.96 -15.77
C VAL A 87 8.29 -15.94 -16.26
N LEU A 88 7.86 -17.12 -16.66
CA LEU A 88 8.72 -18.18 -17.18
C LEU A 88 8.70 -18.20 -18.72
N ASN A 89 9.62 -18.98 -19.28
CA ASN A 89 9.62 -19.26 -20.72
C ASN A 89 8.32 -20.00 -21.12
N GLU A 90 8.03 -20.04 -22.41
CA GLU A 90 6.86 -20.75 -22.98
C GLU A 90 5.50 -20.25 -22.48
N LYS A 91 5.37 -18.95 -22.16
CA LYS A 91 4.14 -18.32 -21.65
C LYS A 91 3.65 -18.91 -20.31
N GLN A 92 4.52 -19.55 -19.57
CA GLN A 92 4.22 -20.06 -18.23
C GLN A 92 4.50 -18.97 -17.19
N ALA A 93 3.88 -19.11 -16.03
CA ALA A 93 4.14 -18.28 -14.87
C ALA A 93 3.96 -19.11 -13.59
N CYS A 94 4.62 -18.69 -12.53
CA CYS A 94 4.43 -19.28 -11.21
C CYS A 94 4.42 -18.20 -10.13
N VAL A 95 3.83 -18.50 -8.99
CA VAL A 95 3.86 -17.61 -7.83
C VAL A 95 4.98 -18.03 -6.88
N LEU A 96 5.91 -17.11 -6.67
CA LEU A 96 7.02 -17.29 -5.72
C LEU A 96 6.56 -16.89 -4.33
N HIS A 97 6.53 -17.83 -3.39
CA HIS A 97 6.18 -17.60 -1.98
C HIS A 97 7.39 -17.43 -1.08
N GLY A 98 8.52 -18.04 -1.43
CA GLY A 98 9.74 -17.95 -0.64
C GLY A 98 10.98 -18.27 -1.46
N LEU A 99 12.08 -17.62 -1.12
CA LEU A 99 13.37 -17.82 -1.78
C LEU A 99 14.43 -18.11 -0.72
N SER A 100 15.06 -19.27 -0.83
CA SER A 100 16.21 -19.70 -0.05
C SER A 100 17.47 -19.69 -0.91
N PRO A 101 18.68 -19.81 -0.34
CA PRO A 101 19.91 -19.86 -1.14
C PRO A 101 19.94 -20.99 -2.17
N THR A 102 19.34 -22.14 -1.86
CA THR A 102 19.38 -23.37 -2.69
C THR A 102 18.04 -23.70 -3.33
N HIS A 103 16.93 -23.34 -2.72
CA HIS A 103 15.58 -23.71 -3.15
C HIS A 103 14.65 -22.51 -3.20
N ALA A 104 13.64 -22.59 -4.06
CA ALA A 104 12.54 -21.64 -4.15
C ALA A 104 11.22 -22.37 -3.88
N ARG A 105 10.35 -21.79 -3.06
CA ARG A 105 8.98 -22.28 -2.86
C ARG A 105 8.08 -21.55 -3.85
N VAL A 106 7.57 -22.31 -4.81
CA VAL A 106 6.71 -21.80 -5.87
C VAL A 106 5.39 -22.54 -5.90
N SER A 107 4.33 -21.90 -6.32
CA SER A 107 3.09 -22.57 -6.70
C SER A 107 2.85 -22.37 -8.19
N TYR A 108 2.47 -23.47 -8.83
CA TYR A 108 2.04 -23.48 -10.21
C TYR A 108 0.51 -23.55 -10.21
N PRO A 109 -0.18 -22.62 -10.89
CA PRO A 109 -1.65 -22.64 -10.95
C PRO A 109 -2.22 -23.94 -11.53
N GLU A 110 -1.45 -24.60 -12.40
CA GLU A 110 -1.80 -25.89 -13.01
C GLU A 110 -1.84 -27.04 -11.99
N LEU A 111 -1.23 -26.89 -10.83
CA LEU A 111 -1.17 -27.88 -9.75
C LEU A 111 -2.07 -27.52 -8.55
N ASP A 112 -3.19 -26.87 -8.82
CA ASP A 112 -4.20 -26.52 -7.80
C ASP A 112 -3.62 -25.71 -6.63
N ASP A 113 -2.75 -24.74 -6.96
CA ASP A 113 -2.02 -23.87 -6.02
C ASP A 113 -1.09 -24.61 -5.02
N ALA A 114 -0.77 -25.87 -5.29
CA ALA A 114 0.17 -26.62 -4.43
C ALA A 114 1.55 -25.94 -4.42
N VAL A 115 2.05 -25.65 -3.22
CA VAL A 115 3.39 -25.09 -3.04
C VAL A 115 4.42 -26.20 -3.16
N VAL A 116 5.29 -26.08 -4.15
CA VAL A 116 6.37 -27.05 -4.44
C VAL A 116 7.72 -26.38 -4.20
N GLU A 117 8.66 -27.12 -3.67
CA GLU A 117 10.06 -26.68 -3.58
C GLU A 117 10.82 -27.10 -4.85
N VAL A 118 11.35 -26.13 -5.55
CA VAL A 118 12.13 -26.31 -6.78
C VAL A 118 13.55 -25.81 -6.56
N ALA A 119 14.53 -26.50 -7.15
CA ALA A 119 15.91 -26.03 -7.12
C ALA A 119 16.02 -24.66 -7.79
N ARG A 120 16.74 -23.74 -7.15
CA ARG A 120 16.91 -22.37 -7.63
C ARG A 120 17.53 -22.30 -9.02
N GLU A 121 18.46 -23.20 -9.33
CA GLU A 121 19.12 -23.31 -10.64
C GLU A 121 18.12 -23.67 -11.75
N GLU A 122 17.24 -24.63 -11.49
CA GLU A 122 16.20 -25.03 -12.42
C GLU A 122 15.21 -23.90 -12.69
N LEU A 123 14.77 -23.21 -11.64
CA LEU A 123 13.88 -22.06 -11.77
C LEU A 123 14.55 -20.91 -12.54
N SER A 124 15.83 -20.66 -12.27
CA SER A 124 16.62 -19.62 -12.95
C SER A 124 16.76 -19.91 -14.44
N ALA A 125 16.93 -21.16 -14.85
CA ALA A 125 17.05 -21.55 -16.27
C ALA A 125 15.75 -21.30 -17.05
N ARG A 126 14.58 -21.35 -16.39
CA ARG A 126 13.26 -21.12 -17.00
C ARG A 126 12.76 -19.70 -16.85
N TYR A 127 13.39 -18.90 -16.01
CA TYR A 127 12.96 -17.55 -15.69
C TYR A 127 13.35 -16.54 -16.79
N THR A 128 12.41 -15.73 -17.23
CA THR A 128 12.62 -14.71 -18.29
C THR A 128 13.28 -13.41 -17.79
N GLY A 129 13.46 -13.29 -16.48
CA GLY A 129 13.95 -12.05 -15.86
C GLY A 129 12.84 -11.06 -15.48
N TYR A 130 11.56 -11.35 -15.73
CA TYR A 130 10.46 -10.47 -15.39
C TYR A 130 9.69 -10.99 -14.17
N VAL A 131 9.59 -10.16 -13.14
CA VAL A 131 8.81 -10.41 -11.93
C VAL A 131 7.71 -9.37 -11.79
N ILE A 132 6.53 -9.81 -11.41
CA ILE A 132 5.37 -8.96 -11.12
C ILE A 132 5.10 -9.03 -9.62
N PHE A 133 5.38 -7.94 -8.93
CA PHE A 133 4.99 -7.79 -7.53
C PHE A 133 3.56 -7.29 -7.46
N ALA A 134 2.72 -7.94 -6.64
CA ALA A 134 1.34 -7.52 -6.41
C ALA A 134 1.06 -7.53 -4.90
N ARG A 135 0.60 -6.39 -4.38
CA ARG A 135 0.33 -6.19 -2.95
C ARG A 135 -0.93 -5.39 -2.74
N PRO A 136 -1.63 -5.54 -1.61
CA PRO A 136 -2.74 -4.67 -1.24
C PRO A 136 -2.35 -3.20 -1.37
N ALA A 137 -3.22 -2.39 -1.99
CA ALA A 137 -2.91 -1.01 -2.36
C ALA A 137 -2.44 -0.16 -1.16
N MET A 138 -2.97 -0.40 0.03
CA MET A 138 -2.54 0.27 1.26
C MET A 138 -1.08 -0.07 1.63
N GLN A 139 -0.68 -1.36 1.53
CA GLN A 139 0.70 -1.79 1.80
C GLN A 139 1.67 -1.35 0.70
N ALA A 140 1.21 -1.27 -0.56
CA ALA A 140 2.02 -0.78 -1.65
C ALA A 140 2.38 0.71 -1.50
N GLN A 141 1.50 1.50 -0.91
CA GLN A 141 1.76 2.92 -0.66
C GLN A 141 2.82 3.11 0.43
N GLU A 142 2.79 2.28 1.48
CA GLU A 142 3.82 2.29 2.52
C GLU A 142 5.18 1.80 2.00
N THR A 143 5.17 0.76 1.14
CA THR A 143 6.41 0.18 0.59
C THR A 143 7.04 1.06 -0.48
N ASN A 144 6.25 1.76 -1.31
CA ASN A 144 6.77 2.72 -2.29
C ASN A 144 7.38 3.96 -1.62
N ALA A 145 6.89 4.35 -0.44
CA ALA A 145 7.53 5.36 0.40
C ALA A 145 8.93 4.90 0.92
N ASN A 146 9.15 3.57 1.00
CA ASN A 146 10.42 2.98 1.45
C ASN A 146 11.41 2.61 0.33
N ILE A 147 11.01 2.63 -0.95
CA ILE A 147 11.90 2.25 -2.07
C ILE A 147 12.78 3.42 -2.55
N ASP A 148 12.43 4.66 -2.24
CA ASP A 148 13.34 5.81 -2.39
C ASP A 148 14.37 5.86 -1.23
N LYS A 149 15.14 4.77 -1.11
CA LYS A 149 16.20 4.60 -0.10
C LYS A 149 17.51 5.33 -0.46
N SER A 150 17.46 6.54 -0.95
CA SER A 150 18.66 7.39 -0.93
C SER A 150 18.67 8.41 0.22
N SER A 151 17.70 8.39 1.11
CA SER A 151 17.69 9.36 2.21
C SER A 151 17.06 8.82 3.50
N VAL A 152 17.82 8.01 4.24
CA VAL A 152 17.49 7.62 5.62
C VAL A 152 17.30 8.84 6.54
N GLY A 153 17.73 10.04 6.11
CA GLY A 153 17.56 11.30 6.86
C GLY A 153 16.29 12.10 6.55
N HIS A 154 15.55 11.79 5.47
CA HIS A 154 14.40 12.61 5.06
C HIS A 154 13.01 12.05 5.40
N TRP A 155 12.90 10.85 5.97
CA TRP A 155 11.60 10.27 6.32
C TRP A 155 10.83 11.13 7.33
N LEU A 156 11.54 11.69 8.31
CA LEU A 156 10.97 12.58 9.32
C LEU A 156 10.41 13.86 8.68
N TRP A 157 11.20 14.48 7.80
CA TRP A 157 10.79 15.70 7.10
C TRP A 157 9.62 15.48 6.12
N SER A 158 9.55 14.32 5.50
CA SER A 158 8.43 13.90 4.66
C SER A 158 7.14 13.80 5.48
N SER A 159 7.18 13.14 6.63
CA SER A 159 6.04 13.01 7.54
C SER A 159 5.57 14.37 8.08
N ILE A 160 6.51 15.25 8.47
CA ILE A 160 6.20 16.61 8.93
C ILE A 160 5.57 17.44 7.82
N LYS A 161 6.06 17.33 6.58
CA LYS A 161 5.49 18.05 5.42
C LYS A 161 4.07 17.64 5.12
N THR A 162 3.73 16.36 5.26
CA THR A 162 2.38 15.84 5.03
C THR A 162 1.40 16.33 6.11
N ALA A 163 1.88 16.49 7.35
CA ALA A 163 1.06 16.91 8.50
C ALA A 163 1.20 18.40 8.85
N LYS A 164 1.71 19.24 7.94
CA LYS A 164 1.96 20.68 8.18
C LYS A 164 0.77 21.43 8.78
N GLY A 165 -0.46 21.14 8.32
CA GLY A 165 -1.66 21.78 8.83
C GLY A 165 -1.86 21.51 10.31
N LEU A 166 -1.76 20.24 10.70
CA LEU A 166 -1.92 19.81 12.09
C LEU A 166 -0.85 20.42 13.01
N TYR A 167 0.42 20.39 12.59
CA TYR A 167 1.52 20.99 13.36
C TYR A 167 1.38 22.50 13.53
N ARG A 168 0.94 23.21 12.49
CA ARG A 168 0.67 24.64 12.56
C ARG A 168 -0.42 24.97 13.59
N ASP A 169 -1.52 24.22 13.57
CA ASP A 169 -2.64 24.47 14.48
C ASP A 169 -2.26 24.16 15.93
N VAL A 170 -1.53 23.09 16.18
CA VAL A 170 -0.98 22.75 17.49
C VAL A 170 0.01 23.82 17.99
N LEU A 171 0.87 24.32 17.10
CA LEU A 171 1.85 25.36 17.43
C LEU A 171 1.13 26.69 17.78
N LEU A 172 0.13 27.09 17.01
CA LEU A 172 -0.68 28.27 17.32
C LEU A 172 -1.37 28.11 18.67
N ALA A 173 -2.02 26.97 18.92
CA ALA A 173 -2.66 26.71 20.20
C ALA A 173 -1.67 26.78 21.37
N SER A 174 -0.48 26.21 21.20
CA SER A 174 0.61 26.25 22.21
C SER A 174 1.04 27.69 22.52
N VAL A 175 1.19 28.54 21.50
CA VAL A 175 1.54 29.96 21.68
C VAL A 175 0.44 30.69 22.47
N PHE A 176 -0.84 30.47 22.12
CA PHE A 176 -1.95 31.09 22.85
C PHE A 176 -2.00 30.63 24.31
N ILE A 177 -1.84 29.34 24.58
CA ILE A 177 -1.80 28.81 25.95
C ILE A 177 -0.63 29.43 26.72
N SER A 178 0.53 29.55 26.12
CA SER A 178 1.72 30.15 26.77
C SER A 178 1.51 31.63 27.10
N LEU A 179 0.89 32.41 26.21
CA LEU A 179 0.56 33.81 26.45
C LEU A 179 -0.45 33.96 27.59
N LEU A 180 -1.50 33.15 27.61
CA LEU A 180 -2.48 33.15 28.71
C LEU A 180 -1.86 32.74 30.03
N SER A 181 -0.93 31.79 30.04
CA SER A 181 -0.21 31.33 31.24
C SER A 181 0.66 32.45 31.87
N ILE A 182 1.19 33.36 31.03
CA ILE A 182 1.96 34.53 31.51
C ILE A 182 1.03 35.66 31.94
N ALA A 183 -0.09 35.86 31.24
CA ALA A 183 -1.04 36.92 31.51
C ALA A 183 -1.68 36.77 32.91
N LEU A 184 -2.00 35.54 33.33
CA LEU A 184 -2.66 35.26 34.60
C LEU A 184 -1.80 35.73 35.84
N PRO A 185 -0.52 35.36 35.97
CA PRO A 185 0.31 35.84 37.07
C PRO A 185 0.51 37.36 37.06
N LEU A 186 0.66 37.97 35.88
CA LEU A 186 0.77 39.43 35.75
C LEU A 186 -0.51 40.13 36.16
N PHE A 187 -1.68 39.59 35.84
CA PHE A 187 -2.94 40.10 36.30
C PHE A 187 -3.03 40.04 37.83
N VAL A 188 -2.74 38.88 38.41
CA VAL A 188 -2.78 38.68 39.86
C VAL A 188 -1.81 39.65 40.58
N MET A 189 -0.59 39.80 40.06
CA MET A 189 0.40 40.74 40.63
C MET A 189 -0.12 42.18 40.53
N ASN A 190 -0.68 42.59 39.43
CA ASN A 190 -1.25 43.92 39.27
C ASN A 190 -2.43 44.19 40.23
N VAL A 191 -3.28 43.18 40.47
CA VAL A 191 -4.39 43.26 41.43
C VAL A 191 -3.86 43.43 42.85
N TYR A 192 -2.87 42.64 43.26
CA TYR A 192 -2.32 42.73 44.63
C TYR A 192 -1.50 43.99 44.88
N ASP A 193 -0.72 44.47 43.89
CA ASP A 193 0.16 45.61 44.06
C ASP A 193 -0.54 46.95 43.88
N ARG A 194 -1.58 47.03 43.06
CA ARG A 194 -2.23 48.31 42.75
C ARG A 194 -3.68 48.44 43.17
N VAL A 195 -4.46 47.37 43.02
CA VAL A 195 -5.91 47.47 43.30
C VAL A 195 -6.20 47.29 44.79
N VAL A 196 -5.58 46.35 45.45
CA VAL A 196 -5.82 46.07 46.86
C VAL A 196 -5.33 47.21 47.78
N PRO A 197 -4.13 47.81 47.63
CA PRO A 197 -3.70 48.91 48.49
C PRO A 197 -4.44 50.20 48.27
N ASN A 198 -4.87 50.50 47.03
CA ASN A 198 -5.46 51.78 46.69
C ASN A 198 -6.99 51.75 46.56
N ALA A 199 -7.64 50.62 46.82
CA ALA A 199 -9.09 50.39 46.58
C ALA A 199 -9.57 50.89 45.20
N ALA A 200 -8.64 50.83 44.17
CA ALA A 200 -8.87 51.39 42.83
C ALA A 200 -9.58 50.37 41.93
N LEU A 201 -10.88 50.24 42.10
CA LEU A 201 -11.73 49.37 41.26
C LEU A 201 -11.70 49.74 39.79
N GLU A 202 -11.46 51.03 39.45
CA GLU A 202 -11.35 51.49 38.06
C GLU A 202 -10.15 50.88 37.33
N THR A 203 -9.02 50.65 38.04
CA THR A 203 -7.82 50.03 37.48
C THR A 203 -8.05 48.55 37.18
N LEU A 204 -8.89 47.89 37.96
CA LEU A 204 -9.26 46.47 37.75
C LEU A 204 -10.08 46.32 36.47
N TRP A 205 -11.04 47.20 36.23
CA TRP A 205 -11.81 47.21 35.00
C TRP A 205 -10.96 47.47 33.75
N LEU A 206 -10.03 48.39 33.82
CA LEU A 206 -9.13 48.66 32.71
C LEU A 206 -8.20 47.50 32.39
N SER A 207 -7.72 46.81 33.40
CA SER A 207 -6.84 45.61 33.24
C SER A 207 -7.60 44.43 32.68
N LEU A 208 -8.88 44.24 33.03
CA LEU A 208 -9.72 43.18 32.52
C LEU A 208 -10.11 43.38 31.05
N ILE A 209 -10.31 44.64 30.63
CA ILE A 209 -10.67 44.96 29.23
C ILE A 209 -9.42 44.85 28.31
N HIS A 210 -8.22 45.02 28.82
CA HIS A 210 -6.99 45.02 28.04
C HIS A 210 -6.35 43.63 27.90
N ILE A 211 -6.86 42.61 28.62
CA ILE A 211 -6.47 41.21 28.47
C ILE A 211 -7.47 40.49 27.56
#